data_1b8108d2210e27ad48c7d76aa02aa9f9
#
_entry.id   1b8108d2210e27ad48c7d76aa02aa9f9
#
_cell.length_a   1.000
_cell.length_b   1.000
_cell.length_c   1.000
_cell.angle_alpha   90.00
_cell.angle_beta   90.00
_cell.angle_gamma   90.00
#
_symmetry.space_group_name_H-M   'P 1'
#
loop_
_entity.id
_entity.type
_entity.pdbx_description
1 polymer ?
#
loop_
_entity_poly.entity_id
_entity_poly.type
_entity_poly.pdbx_seq_one_letter_code
_entity_poly.pdbx_strand_id
1 'polypeptide(L)'
;MKIAFDVDVLAKQMSINDMVHKVADWGYKYIEQSPHPRINPFYKHPLFSEETEAEYRKALKETGVEISSFIVVYRWSGPTEEQRQHAVANWKRIIEIAVSMGVPVINTEFSGDPNQQEICNGMFFRSMEELLPIIEREGLRVEIQSHPYDFCELNNEACDIVKSFRSKHLGYVYSSPHGFFYDAGKGDVRSMLKYAGDELTHVLFADTFNQTLDCRYIANPPWLNNRGRADITIHQHLGMGEGEVDFHGIFETLREMDFANRQLRPDAPKVGGDNIACVSYFGFPEKMDKQAPEALERIKRELLGA
;
A
#
# COMPACT_ATOMS: atom_id res chain seq x y z
N MET A 1 -2.67 16.73 -0.69
CA MET A 1 -2.83 15.26 -0.90
C MET A 1 -2.38 14.88 -2.30
N LYS A 2 -1.71 13.75 -2.48
CA LYS A 2 -1.39 13.15 -3.78
C LYS A 2 -2.44 12.09 -4.12
N ILE A 3 -2.85 12.00 -5.40
CA ILE A 3 -3.70 10.91 -5.88
C ILE A 3 -2.84 10.05 -6.79
N ALA A 4 -2.56 8.82 -6.37
CA ALA A 4 -1.67 7.88 -7.04
C ALA A 4 -2.45 6.69 -7.64
N PHE A 5 -1.82 6.02 -8.59
CA PHE A 5 -2.25 4.73 -9.10
C PHE A 5 -1.21 3.66 -8.79
N ASP A 6 -1.65 2.55 -8.19
CA ASP A 6 -0.83 1.37 -7.94
C ASP A 6 -0.64 0.59 -9.24
N VAL A 7 0.59 0.42 -9.66
CA VAL A 7 0.92 -0.15 -10.96
C VAL A 7 1.00 -1.69 -10.99
N ASP A 8 0.60 -2.39 -9.95
CA ASP A 8 0.69 -3.87 -9.91
C ASP A 8 0.08 -4.54 -11.15
N VAL A 9 -1.09 -4.07 -11.57
CA VAL A 9 -1.81 -4.60 -12.73
C VAL A 9 -1.03 -4.43 -14.05
N LEU A 10 -0.13 -3.44 -14.14
CA LEU A 10 0.68 -3.13 -15.31
C LEU A 10 2.08 -3.72 -15.24
N ALA A 11 2.67 -3.79 -14.05
CA ALA A 11 4.07 -4.08 -13.80
C ALA A 11 4.57 -5.42 -14.38
N LYS A 12 3.67 -6.38 -14.57
CA LYS A 12 4.00 -7.70 -15.15
C LYS A 12 3.70 -7.80 -16.65
N GLN A 13 3.06 -6.79 -17.23
CA GLN A 13 2.53 -6.84 -18.59
C GLN A 13 3.21 -5.87 -19.53
N MET A 14 3.87 -4.86 -19.02
CA MET A 14 4.43 -3.75 -19.78
C MET A 14 5.88 -3.47 -19.42
N SER A 15 6.60 -2.79 -20.32
CA SER A 15 7.86 -2.15 -19.98
C SER A 15 7.63 -1.02 -18.97
N ILE A 16 8.68 -0.63 -18.24
CA ILE A 16 8.60 0.52 -17.30
C ILE A 16 8.17 1.79 -18.06
N ASN A 17 8.72 1.98 -19.26
CA ASN A 17 8.36 3.13 -20.09
C ASN A 17 6.86 3.14 -20.43
N ASP A 18 6.31 2.04 -20.93
CA ASP A 18 4.90 1.96 -21.32
C ASP A 18 3.97 2.07 -20.12
N MET A 19 4.36 1.50 -18.98
CA MET A 19 3.62 1.59 -17.72
C MET A 19 3.47 3.04 -17.26
N VAL A 20 4.55 3.82 -17.26
CA VAL A 20 4.52 5.23 -16.84
C VAL A 20 3.68 6.08 -17.78
N HIS A 21 3.84 5.89 -19.11
CA HIS A 21 3.03 6.59 -20.11
C HIS A 21 1.55 6.23 -19.97
N LYS A 22 1.22 4.96 -19.71
CA LYS A 22 -0.15 4.51 -19.51
C LYS A 22 -0.82 5.20 -18.32
N VAL A 23 -0.11 5.32 -17.20
CA VAL A 23 -0.61 6.04 -16.01
C VAL A 23 -0.83 7.53 -16.31
N ALA A 24 0.10 8.15 -17.08
CA ALA A 24 -0.07 9.53 -17.55
C ALA A 24 -1.29 9.69 -18.45
N ASP A 25 -1.53 8.76 -19.38
CA ASP A 25 -2.69 8.75 -20.28
C ASP A 25 -4.02 8.66 -19.53
N TRP A 26 -4.04 7.97 -18.37
CA TRP A 26 -5.19 7.93 -17.46
C TRP A 26 -5.39 9.22 -16.65
N GLY A 27 -4.46 10.18 -16.75
CA GLY A 27 -4.54 11.48 -16.10
C GLY A 27 -3.95 11.54 -14.70
N TYR A 28 -3.29 10.46 -14.23
CA TYR A 28 -2.60 10.47 -12.94
C TYR A 28 -1.26 11.21 -13.03
N LYS A 29 -0.92 11.91 -11.95
CA LYS A 29 0.37 12.55 -11.77
C LYS A 29 1.31 11.76 -10.88
N TYR A 30 0.80 10.74 -10.21
CA TYR A 30 1.57 9.97 -9.24
C TYR A 30 1.37 8.46 -9.44
N ILE A 31 2.48 7.74 -9.30
CA ILE A 31 2.53 6.29 -9.27
C ILE A 31 2.82 5.84 -7.83
N GLU A 32 2.12 4.81 -7.36
CA GLU A 32 2.61 3.92 -6.32
C GLU A 32 3.24 2.72 -7.01
N GLN A 33 4.56 2.55 -6.84
CA GLN A 33 5.31 1.50 -7.51
C GLN A 33 5.21 0.19 -6.73
N SER A 34 4.39 -0.70 -7.20
CA SER A 34 4.24 -2.07 -6.71
C SER A 34 5.48 -2.93 -6.95
N PRO A 35 5.55 -4.12 -6.33
CA PRO A 35 6.62 -5.07 -6.59
C PRO A 35 6.80 -5.35 -8.08
N HIS A 36 8.03 -5.16 -8.56
CA HIS A 36 8.38 -5.26 -9.96
C HIS A 36 9.63 -6.15 -10.15
N PRO A 37 9.65 -7.08 -11.13
CA PRO A 37 10.75 -8.03 -11.29
C PRO A 37 12.15 -7.41 -11.43
N ARG A 38 12.25 -6.20 -11.96
CA ARG A 38 13.51 -5.48 -12.19
C ARG A 38 13.83 -4.44 -11.11
N ILE A 39 12.94 -4.18 -10.16
CA ILE A 39 13.08 -3.14 -9.13
C ILE A 39 13.08 -3.76 -7.74
N ASN A 40 11.91 -4.17 -7.27
CA ASN A 40 11.64 -4.62 -5.91
C ASN A 40 10.76 -5.88 -5.89
N PRO A 41 11.25 -7.02 -6.40
CA PRO A 41 10.43 -8.23 -6.52
C PRO A 41 9.97 -8.73 -5.14
N PHE A 42 8.79 -9.37 -5.09
CA PHE A 42 8.25 -9.97 -3.88
C PHE A 42 9.25 -10.90 -3.18
N TYR A 43 9.50 -10.68 -1.91
CA TYR A 43 10.33 -11.52 -1.03
C TYR A 43 11.77 -11.75 -1.52
N LYS A 44 12.24 -10.98 -2.49
CA LYS A 44 13.58 -11.11 -3.07
C LYS A 44 14.35 -9.80 -2.93
N HIS A 45 15.67 -9.91 -3.03
CA HIS A 45 16.54 -8.75 -2.97
C HIS A 45 16.21 -7.75 -4.10
N PRO A 46 16.05 -6.45 -3.80
CA PRO A 46 15.84 -5.42 -4.82
C PRO A 46 17.02 -5.35 -5.78
N LEU A 47 16.72 -5.30 -7.08
CA LEU A 47 17.75 -5.31 -8.13
C LEU A 47 18.13 -3.91 -8.58
N PHE A 48 17.23 -3.20 -9.20
CA PHE A 48 17.33 -1.83 -9.70
C PHE A 48 18.69 -1.44 -10.27
N SER A 49 18.98 -1.94 -11.49
CA SER A 49 20.22 -1.63 -12.21
C SER A 49 20.21 -0.17 -12.68
N GLU A 50 21.41 0.36 -12.99
CA GLU A 50 21.57 1.70 -13.58
C GLU A 50 20.76 1.87 -14.87
N GLU A 51 20.66 0.82 -15.69
CA GLU A 51 19.83 0.81 -16.90
C GLU A 51 18.34 0.94 -16.55
N THR A 52 17.87 0.19 -15.55
CA THR A 52 16.48 0.26 -15.07
C THR A 52 16.16 1.63 -14.48
N GLU A 53 17.08 2.19 -13.71
CA GLU A 53 16.95 3.54 -13.17
C GLU A 53 16.89 4.58 -14.28
N ALA A 54 17.76 4.50 -15.28
CA ALA A 54 17.79 5.42 -16.41
C ALA A 54 16.50 5.35 -17.25
N GLU A 55 15.99 4.13 -17.52
CA GLU A 55 14.72 3.91 -18.20
C GLU A 55 13.57 4.59 -17.44
N TYR A 56 13.49 4.36 -16.12
CA TYR A 56 12.42 4.91 -15.30
C TYR A 56 12.50 6.44 -15.23
N ARG A 57 13.67 7.00 -14.94
CA ARG A 57 13.86 8.46 -14.90
C ARG A 57 13.51 9.15 -16.22
N LYS A 58 13.83 8.49 -17.35
CA LYS A 58 13.45 8.99 -18.67
C LYS A 58 11.94 9.07 -18.82
N ALA A 59 11.23 7.98 -18.54
CA ALA A 59 9.76 7.92 -18.66
C ALA A 59 9.06 8.93 -17.74
N LEU A 60 9.52 9.07 -16.48
CA LEU A 60 9.00 10.07 -15.55
C LEU A 60 9.20 11.50 -16.07
N LYS A 61 10.37 11.80 -16.65
CA LYS A 61 10.67 13.11 -17.23
C LYS A 61 9.81 13.42 -18.46
N GLU A 62 9.57 12.43 -19.32
CA GLU A 62 8.78 12.59 -20.54
C GLU A 62 7.31 12.86 -20.25
N THR A 63 6.77 12.22 -19.19
CA THR A 63 5.35 12.30 -18.83
C THR A 63 5.02 13.35 -17.77
N GLY A 64 6.00 13.77 -16.98
CA GLY A 64 5.78 14.59 -15.80
C GLY A 64 5.13 13.86 -14.62
N VAL A 65 5.03 12.53 -14.70
CA VAL A 65 4.58 11.67 -13.59
C VAL A 65 5.69 11.52 -12.55
N GLU A 66 5.33 11.46 -11.28
CA GLU A 66 6.23 11.24 -10.16
C GLU A 66 5.90 9.93 -9.44
N ILE A 67 6.88 9.33 -8.78
CA ILE A 67 6.62 8.21 -7.86
C ILE A 67 6.26 8.78 -6.48
N SER A 68 5.05 8.53 -6.00
CA SER A 68 4.62 8.94 -4.66
C SER A 68 5.20 8.04 -3.59
N SER A 69 5.25 6.75 -3.86
CA SER A 69 5.62 5.71 -2.90
C SER A 69 6.07 4.44 -3.61
N PHE A 70 6.87 3.63 -2.92
CA PHE A 70 7.09 2.23 -3.25
C PHE A 70 6.20 1.35 -2.38
N ILE A 71 5.56 0.32 -2.94
CA ILE A 71 5.06 -0.81 -2.16
C ILE A 71 6.15 -1.87 -2.11
N VAL A 72 6.49 -2.34 -0.93
CA VAL A 72 7.44 -3.42 -0.72
C VAL A 72 6.88 -4.47 0.23
N VAL A 73 7.14 -5.73 -0.06
CA VAL A 73 6.72 -6.84 0.77
C VAL A 73 7.93 -7.73 1.08
N TYR A 74 8.52 -7.49 2.24
CA TYR A 74 9.63 -8.27 2.76
C TYR A 74 9.28 -8.76 4.16
N ARG A 75 9.45 -10.04 4.44
CA ARG A 75 9.07 -10.67 5.69
C ARG A 75 9.99 -10.29 6.86
N TRP A 76 10.01 -9.02 7.19
CA TRP A 76 10.81 -8.45 8.28
C TRP A 76 10.43 -8.93 9.68
N SER A 77 9.32 -9.64 9.78
CA SER A 77 8.80 -10.24 11.01
C SER A 77 9.24 -11.70 11.22
N GLY A 78 10.10 -12.22 10.40
CA GLY A 78 10.65 -13.56 10.60
C GLY A 78 9.82 -14.70 10.00
N PRO A 79 9.54 -15.83 10.70
CA PRO A 79 9.67 -16.07 12.16
C PRO A 79 11.06 -16.46 12.66
N THR A 80 12.03 -16.71 11.80
CA THR A 80 13.39 -17.01 12.23
C THR A 80 14.31 -15.80 12.09
N GLU A 81 15.40 -15.76 12.86
CA GLU A 81 16.38 -14.67 12.77
C GLU A 81 17.03 -14.60 11.40
N GLU A 82 17.29 -15.72 10.75
CA GLU A 82 17.83 -15.75 9.38
C GLU A 82 16.89 -15.09 8.39
N GLN A 83 15.60 -15.43 8.43
CA GLN A 83 14.57 -14.80 7.58
C GLN A 83 14.45 -13.30 7.85
N ARG A 84 14.47 -12.91 9.13
CA ARG A 84 14.45 -11.50 9.53
C ARG A 84 15.64 -10.73 8.97
N GLN A 85 16.86 -11.23 9.16
CA GLN A 85 18.09 -10.59 8.69
C GLN A 85 18.11 -10.47 7.15
N HIS A 86 17.65 -11.49 6.45
CA HIS A 86 17.51 -11.43 5.01
C HIS A 86 16.54 -10.32 4.57
N ALA A 87 15.39 -10.21 5.24
CA ALA A 87 14.44 -9.14 4.97
C ALA A 87 14.99 -7.75 5.31
N VAL A 88 15.70 -7.60 6.43
CA VAL A 88 16.39 -6.34 6.81
C VAL A 88 17.41 -5.92 5.76
N ALA A 89 18.15 -6.86 5.18
CA ALA A 89 19.07 -6.55 4.08
C ALA A 89 18.32 -6.03 2.83
N ASN A 90 17.17 -6.61 2.50
CA ASN A 90 16.31 -6.14 1.42
C ASN A 90 15.76 -4.73 1.72
N TRP A 91 15.35 -4.49 2.96
CA TRP A 91 14.90 -3.18 3.41
C TRP A 91 15.97 -2.10 3.28
N LYS A 92 17.21 -2.38 3.70
CA LYS A 92 18.33 -1.45 3.53
C LYS A 92 18.52 -1.10 2.06
N ARG A 93 18.44 -2.09 1.17
CA ARG A 93 18.58 -1.85 -0.28
C ARG A 93 17.43 -1.02 -0.87
N ILE A 94 16.17 -1.27 -0.49
CA ILE A 94 15.06 -0.45 -1.01
C ILE A 94 15.08 0.98 -0.47
N ILE A 95 15.57 1.20 0.74
CA ILE A 95 15.81 2.54 1.28
C ILE A 95 16.81 3.30 0.40
N GLU A 96 17.93 2.67 0.02
CA GLU A 96 18.91 3.27 -0.90
C GLU A 96 18.28 3.64 -2.25
N ILE A 97 17.46 2.74 -2.81
CA ILE A 97 16.74 2.98 -4.07
C ILE A 97 15.76 4.16 -3.93
N ALA A 98 14.98 4.19 -2.84
CA ALA A 98 14.03 5.27 -2.59
C ALA A 98 14.74 6.63 -2.49
N VAL A 99 15.86 6.69 -1.76
CA VAL A 99 16.70 7.90 -1.64
C VAL A 99 17.25 8.31 -3.00
N SER A 100 17.84 7.36 -3.77
CA SER A 100 18.37 7.64 -5.11
C SER A 100 17.29 8.22 -6.02
N MET A 101 16.09 7.62 -6.02
CA MET A 101 15.00 8.05 -6.88
C MET A 101 14.25 9.30 -6.37
N GLY A 102 14.54 9.78 -5.17
CA GLY A 102 13.83 10.88 -4.54
C GLY A 102 12.40 10.51 -4.13
N VAL A 103 12.13 9.24 -3.90
CA VAL A 103 10.82 8.74 -3.45
C VAL A 103 10.73 8.82 -1.94
N PRO A 104 9.82 9.63 -1.39
CA PRO A 104 9.83 9.94 0.03
C PRO A 104 9.14 8.89 0.91
N VAL A 105 8.31 8.03 0.33
CA VAL A 105 7.43 7.11 1.06
C VAL A 105 7.65 5.66 0.62
N ILE A 106 7.70 4.78 1.61
CA ILE A 106 7.66 3.33 1.39
C ILE A 106 6.42 2.78 2.10
N ASN A 107 5.48 2.24 1.33
CA ASN A 107 4.31 1.51 1.81
C ASN A 107 4.66 0.03 1.97
N THR A 108 4.17 -0.60 3.02
CA THR A 108 4.44 -2.00 3.31
C THR A 108 3.35 -2.64 4.18
N GLU A 109 3.52 -3.92 4.48
CA GLU A 109 2.62 -4.73 5.28
C GLU A 109 3.30 -5.22 6.56
N PHE A 110 2.51 -5.62 7.56
CA PHE A 110 2.99 -6.36 8.73
C PHE A 110 3.34 -7.80 8.36
N SER A 111 4.14 -7.96 7.32
CA SER A 111 4.42 -9.25 6.67
C SER A 111 5.07 -10.25 7.61
N GLY A 112 4.36 -11.34 7.92
CA GLY A 112 4.80 -12.42 8.82
C GLY A 112 3.88 -13.63 8.72
N ASP A 113 4.01 -14.55 9.68
CA ASP A 113 3.20 -15.76 9.75
C ASP A 113 2.05 -15.57 10.77
N PRO A 114 0.78 -15.60 10.34
CA PRO A 114 -0.36 -15.41 11.24
C PRO A 114 -0.48 -16.51 12.31
N ASN A 115 0.11 -17.68 12.08
CA ASN A 115 0.11 -18.77 13.06
C ASN A 115 1.20 -18.60 14.14
N GLN A 116 2.08 -17.61 14.00
CA GLN A 116 3.20 -17.33 14.91
C GLN A 116 3.24 -15.84 15.29
N GLN A 117 2.08 -15.26 15.55
CA GLN A 117 1.92 -13.80 15.78
C GLN A 117 2.89 -13.23 16.82
N GLU A 118 3.02 -13.87 17.99
CA GLU A 118 3.91 -13.39 19.06
C GLU A 118 5.38 -13.35 18.62
N ILE A 119 5.82 -14.40 17.94
CA ILE A 119 7.20 -14.48 17.42
C ILE A 119 7.42 -13.42 16.37
N CYS A 120 6.50 -13.32 15.41
CA CYS A 120 6.58 -12.34 14.33
C CYS A 120 6.53 -10.91 14.85
N ASN A 121 5.70 -10.63 15.86
CA ASN A 121 5.65 -9.32 16.50
C ASN A 121 7.01 -8.96 17.14
N GLY A 122 7.60 -9.88 17.91
CA GLY A 122 8.93 -9.68 18.49
C GLY A 122 10.02 -9.45 17.43
N MET A 123 10.00 -10.22 16.34
CA MET A 123 10.94 -10.08 15.23
C MET A 123 10.74 -8.76 14.48
N PHE A 124 9.50 -8.29 14.34
CA PHE A 124 9.20 -6.99 13.75
C PHE A 124 9.84 -5.86 14.56
N PHE A 125 9.66 -5.82 15.88
CA PHE A 125 10.30 -4.79 16.70
C PHE A 125 11.82 -4.82 16.60
N ARG A 126 12.44 -6.01 16.58
CA ARG A 126 13.90 -6.13 16.34
C ARG A 126 14.32 -5.62 14.97
N SER A 127 13.52 -5.83 13.93
CA SER A 127 13.79 -5.27 12.60
C SER A 127 13.71 -3.75 12.63
N MET A 128 12.71 -3.20 13.34
CA MET A 128 12.54 -1.76 13.47
C MET A 128 13.66 -1.10 14.30
N GLU A 129 14.21 -1.77 15.31
CA GLU A 129 15.40 -1.27 16.04
C GLU A 129 16.58 -1.04 15.09
N GLU A 130 16.72 -1.85 14.03
CA GLU A 130 17.79 -1.68 13.04
C GLU A 130 17.41 -0.68 11.92
N LEU A 131 16.16 -0.67 11.47
CA LEU A 131 15.75 0.07 10.29
C LEU A 131 15.29 1.49 10.60
N LEU A 132 14.61 1.73 11.72
CA LEU A 132 14.04 3.03 12.03
C LEU A 132 15.09 4.15 12.10
N PRO A 133 16.27 3.95 12.71
CA PRO A 133 17.33 4.96 12.69
C PRO A 133 17.82 5.31 11.27
N ILE A 134 17.78 4.35 10.34
CA ILE A 134 18.15 4.58 8.94
C ILE A 134 17.04 5.39 8.24
N ILE A 135 15.78 4.98 8.41
CA ILE A 135 14.59 5.65 7.86
C ILE A 135 14.56 7.13 8.30
N GLU A 136 14.79 7.37 9.59
CA GLU A 136 14.84 8.73 10.18
C GLU A 136 15.99 9.57 9.63
N ARG A 137 17.18 8.98 9.52
CA ARG A 137 18.35 9.66 8.97
C ARG A 137 18.17 10.06 7.52
N GLU A 138 17.56 9.18 6.71
CA GLU A 138 17.32 9.45 5.29
C GLU A 138 16.07 10.33 5.03
N GLY A 139 15.33 10.68 6.07
CA GLY A 139 14.14 11.52 5.98
C GLY A 139 12.96 10.85 5.28
N LEU A 140 12.93 9.53 5.22
CA LEU A 140 11.85 8.77 4.61
C LEU A 140 10.68 8.60 5.57
N ARG A 141 9.52 8.28 5.01
CA ARG A 141 8.35 7.82 5.76
C ARG A 141 8.01 6.38 5.35
N VAL A 142 7.88 5.51 6.33
CA VAL A 142 7.39 4.15 6.13
C VAL A 142 5.96 4.07 6.62
N GLU A 143 5.07 3.64 5.76
CA GLU A 143 3.64 3.53 6.00
C GLU A 143 3.24 2.08 5.97
N ILE A 144 2.59 1.61 7.04
CA ILE A 144 2.38 0.19 7.28
C ILE A 144 0.88 -0.10 7.31
N GLN A 145 0.44 -1.12 6.58
CA GLN A 145 -0.94 -1.58 6.54
C GLN A 145 -1.11 -2.92 7.23
N SER A 146 -2.29 -3.13 7.84
CA SER A 146 -2.75 -4.46 8.15
C SER A 146 -3.03 -5.23 6.86
N HIS A 147 -2.75 -6.52 6.85
CA HIS A 147 -2.95 -7.33 5.64
C HIS A 147 -3.48 -8.72 5.99
N PRO A 148 -4.46 -9.23 5.23
CA PRO A 148 -4.93 -10.61 5.36
C PRO A 148 -3.78 -11.62 5.26
N TYR A 149 -3.81 -12.62 6.16
CA TYR A 149 -2.79 -13.69 6.24
C TYR A 149 -1.39 -13.27 6.69
N ASP A 150 -1.26 -12.08 7.26
CA ASP A 150 -0.05 -11.61 7.94
C ASP A 150 -0.16 -11.71 9.47
N PHE A 151 0.90 -11.39 10.19
CA PHE A 151 0.88 -11.52 11.66
C PHE A 151 0.01 -10.42 12.33
N CYS A 152 -0.31 -9.36 11.63
CA CYS A 152 -1.22 -8.31 12.09
C CYS A 152 -2.27 -8.03 11.00
N GLU A 153 -3.48 -8.51 11.24
CA GLU A 153 -4.58 -8.46 10.26
C GLU A 153 -5.62 -7.37 10.60
N LEU A 154 -5.71 -6.97 11.86
CA LEU A 154 -6.75 -6.06 12.33
C LEU A 154 -6.31 -4.61 12.29
N ASN A 155 -7.20 -3.73 11.82
CA ASN A 155 -6.96 -2.30 11.70
C ASN A 155 -6.46 -1.66 13.01
N ASN A 156 -7.14 -1.90 14.12
CA ASN A 156 -6.82 -1.23 15.38
C ASN A 156 -5.48 -1.71 15.95
N GLU A 157 -5.19 -3.00 15.85
CA GLU A 157 -3.90 -3.56 16.27
C GLU A 157 -2.74 -2.97 15.48
N ALA A 158 -2.91 -2.86 14.16
CA ALA A 158 -1.93 -2.24 13.29
C ALA A 158 -1.67 -0.77 13.67
N CYS A 159 -2.74 -0.01 13.93
CA CYS A 159 -2.62 1.37 14.40
C CYS A 159 -1.88 1.47 15.74
N ASP A 160 -2.16 0.57 16.68
CA ASP A 160 -1.51 0.57 18.00
C ASP A 160 -0.03 0.24 17.90
N ILE A 161 0.35 -0.70 17.03
CA ILE A 161 1.76 -1.01 16.75
C ILE A 161 2.45 0.23 16.18
N VAL A 162 1.90 0.88 15.18
CA VAL A 162 2.48 2.12 14.59
C VAL A 162 2.63 3.20 15.66
N LYS A 163 1.58 3.47 16.44
CA LYS A 163 1.58 4.46 17.52
C LYS A 163 2.62 4.18 18.60
N SER A 164 2.94 2.91 18.86
CA SER A 164 3.87 2.50 19.91
C SER A 164 5.30 3.03 19.69
N PHE A 165 5.71 3.21 18.45
CA PHE A 165 7.04 3.73 18.09
C PHE A 165 7.20 5.23 18.35
N ARG A 166 6.10 5.99 18.40
CA ARG A 166 6.11 7.46 18.58
C ARG A 166 7.04 8.18 17.58
N SER A 167 7.26 7.59 16.42
CA SER A 167 8.09 8.16 15.35
C SER A 167 7.21 8.78 14.27
N LYS A 168 7.54 10.01 13.90
CA LYS A 168 6.88 10.71 12.79
C LYS A 168 7.24 10.18 11.40
N HIS A 169 8.21 9.30 11.35
CA HIS A 169 8.63 8.60 10.14
C HIS A 169 7.84 7.31 9.89
N LEU A 170 6.92 6.98 10.78
CA LEU A 170 5.98 5.87 10.61
C LEU A 170 4.56 6.41 10.49
N GLY A 171 3.79 5.82 9.59
CA GLY A 171 2.39 6.11 9.38
C GLY A 171 1.57 4.83 9.20
N TYR A 172 0.26 4.99 9.24
CA TYR A 172 -0.68 3.91 8.99
C TYR A 172 -1.33 4.07 7.62
N VAL A 173 -1.42 2.96 6.89
CA VAL A 173 -2.16 2.84 5.63
C VAL A 173 -3.49 2.16 5.91
N TYR A 174 -4.59 2.84 5.64
CA TYR A 174 -5.88 2.18 5.56
C TYR A 174 -6.08 1.62 4.15
N SER A 175 -5.96 0.31 4.02
CA SER A 175 -6.30 -0.40 2.79
C SER A 175 -7.76 -0.84 2.86
N SER A 176 -8.63 -0.22 2.06
CA SER A 176 -10.07 -0.49 2.15
C SER A 176 -10.42 -1.98 1.94
N PRO A 177 -9.82 -2.72 0.99
CA PRO A 177 -10.12 -4.13 0.83
C PRO A 177 -9.63 -4.99 1.99
N HIS A 178 -8.50 -4.62 2.63
CA HIS A 178 -7.96 -5.40 3.73
C HIS A 178 -8.75 -5.18 5.02
N GLY A 179 -8.93 -3.93 5.42
CA GLY A 179 -9.67 -3.58 6.63
C GLY A 179 -11.10 -4.09 6.59
N PHE A 180 -11.78 -3.94 5.45
CA PHE A 180 -13.15 -4.42 5.28
C PHE A 180 -13.26 -5.95 5.30
N PHE A 181 -12.28 -6.65 4.73
CA PHE A 181 -12.26 -8.11 4.68
C PHE A 181 -12.25 -8.75 6.08
N TYR A 182 -11.50 -8.14 7.03
CA TYR A 182 -11.32 -8.68 8.39
C TYR A 182 -12.17 -8.02 9.48
N ASP A 183 -13.13 -7.19 9.16
CA ASP A 183 -13.96 -6.53 10.16
C ASP A 183 -15.05 -7.42 10.77
N ALA A 184 -15.07 -8.69 10.45
CA ALA A 184 -16.04 -9.67 10.90
C ALA A 184 -17.49 -9.34 10.53
N GLY A 185 -17.71 -8.74 9.37
CA GLY A 185 -19.03 -8.43 8.82
C GLY A 185 -19.67 -7.15 9.38
N LYS A 186 -18.94 -6.35 10.11
CA LYS A 186 -19.46 -5.10 10.68
C LYS A 186 -19.52 -3.99 9.66
N GLY A 187 -18.59 -3.96 8.70
CA GLY A 187 -18.49 -2.92 7.68
C GLY A 187 -18.21 -1.51 8.24
N ASP A 188 -17.68 -1.41 9.46
CA ASP A 188 -17.53 -0.13 10.17
C ASP A 188 -16.25 0.61 9.76
N VAL A 189 -16.20 0.99 8.49
CA VAL A 189 -15.07 1.74 7.91
C VAL A 189 -14.84 3.08 8.63
N ARG A 190 -15.91 3.70 9.14
CA ARG A 190 -15.81 4.99 9.85
C ARG A 190 -15.06 4.87 11.15
N SER A 191 -15.38 3.85 11.93
CA SER A 191 -14.71 3.57 13.20
C SER A 191 -13.23 3.26 12.97
N MET A 192 -12.91 2.45 11.96
CA MET A 192 -11.53 2.11 11.60
C MET A 192 -10.69 3.34 11.23
N LEU A 193 -11.20 4.21 10.36
CA LEU A 193 -10.52 5.43 9.95
C LEU A 193 -10.34 6.40 11.12
N LYS A 194 -11.38 6.60 11.93
CA LYS A 194 -11.31 7.46 13.13
C LYS A 194 -10.35 6.93 14.19
N TYR A 195 -10.25 5.62 14.35
CA TYR A 195 -9.28 4.99 15.26
C TYR A 195 -7.82 5.26 14.83
N ALA A 196 -7.56 5.19 13.53
CA ALA A 196 -6.24 5.52 13.01
C ALA A 196 -5.85 6.98 13.30
N GLY A 197 -6.79 7.91 13.18
CA GLY A 197 -6.60 9.30 13.58
C GLY A 197 -5.45 9.98 12.84
N ASP A 198 -4.51 10.54 13.59
CA ASP A 198 -3.34 11.26 13.02
C ASP A 198 -2.30 10.35 12.40
N GLU A 199 -2.33 9.04 12.70
CA GLU A 199 -1.42 8.09 12.04
C GLU A 199 -1.87 7.74 10.61
N LEU A 200 -3.13 8.02 10.26
CA LEU A 200 -3.63 7.79 8.91
C LEU A 200 -2.99 8.77 7.92
N THR A 201 -2.07 8.28 7.13
CA THR A 201 -1.32 9.08 6.15
C THR A 201 -1.53 8.63 4.71
N HIS A 202 -2.09 7.44 4.54
CA HIS A 202 -2.29 6.82 3.23
C HIS A 202 -3.60 6.01 3.22
N VAL A 203 -4.32 6.08 2.12
CA VAL A 203 -5.53 5.27 1.90
C VAL A 203 -5.42 4.57 0.55
N LEU A 204 -5.56 3.24 0.55
CA LEU A 204 -5.69 2.43 -0.65
C LEU A 204 -7.17 2.20 -0.94
N PHE A 205 -7.59 2.60 -2.13
CA PHE A 205 -8.95 2.43 -2.62
C PHE A 205 -9.04 1.23 -3.54
N ALA A 206 -9.71 0.20 -3.09
CA ALA A 206 -10.18 -0.92 -3.88
C ALA A 206 -11.40 -1.53 -3.20
N ASP A 207 -12.22 -2.25 -3.95
CA ASP A 207 -13.40 -2.91 -3.42
C ASP A 207 -13.16 -4.39 -3.16
N THR A 208 -13.93 -4.95 -2.27
CA THR A 208 -13.92 -6.38 -1.93
C THR A 208 -15.24 -6.82 -1.35
N PHE A 209 -15.41 -8.12 -1.18
CA PHE A 209 -16.51 -8.70 -0.40
C PHE A 209 -16.04 -8.99 1.02
N ASN A 210 -16.96 -8.89 1.98
CA ASN A 210 -16.66 -9.26 3.36
C ASN A 210 -16.52 -10.76 3.51
N GLN A 211 -15.54 -11.23 4.27
CA GLN A 211 -15.28 -12.65 4.43
C GLN A 211 -16.39 -13.45 5.12
N THR A 212 -17.31 -12.77 5.80
CA THR A 212 -18.39 -13.42 6.55
C THR A 212 -19.60 -13.77 5.69
N LEU A 213 -19.65 -13.36 4.43
CA LEU A 213 -20.77 -13.66 3.55
C LEU A 213 -20.72 -15.09 3.03
N ASP A 214 -21.85 -15.77 3.05
CA ASP A 214 -21.98 -17.16 2.59
C ASP A 214 -21.72 -17.32 1.09
N CYS A 215 -22.02 -16.28 0.31
CA CYS A 215 -21.84 -16.29 -1.14
C CYS A 215 -20.46 -15.83 -1.62
N ARG A 216 -19.47 -15.93 -0.81
CA ARG A 216 -18.12 -15.52 -1.15
C ARG A 216 -17.48 -16.29 -2.23
N TYR A 217 -18.02 -16.25 -3.38
CA TYR A 217 -17.44 -16.77 -4.52
C TYR A 217 -16.47 -15.84 -5.07
N ILE A 218 -15.37 -16.23 -4.98
CA ILE A 218 -14.28 -15.49 -5.50
C ILE A 218 -13.98 -16.07 -6.85
N ALA A 219 -14.16 -15.26 -7.85
CA ALA A 219 -13.56 -15.58 -9.12
C ALA A 219 -12.07 -15.78 -8.87
N ASN A 220 -11.63 -17.03 -8.93
CA ASN A 220 -10.23 -17.38 -8.74
C ASN A 220 -9.39 -16.53 -9.67
N PRO A 221 -8.60 -15.61 -9.16
CA PRO A 221 -7.63 -14.97 -10.01
C PRO A 221 -6.79 -16.04 -10.68
N PRO A 222 -6.32 -15.84 -11.93
CA PRO A 222 -5.60 -16.86 -12.69
C PRO A 222 -4.39 -17.47 -11.98
N TRP A 223 -3.83 -16.78 -10.99
CA TRP A 223 -2.71 -17.26 -10.18
C TRP A 223 -3.10 -18.16 -9.00
N LEU A 224 -4.38 -18.18 -8.61
CA LEU A 224 -4.90 -19.09 -7.61
C LEU A 224 -5.38 -20.38 -8.25
N ASN A 225 -4.45 -21.13 -8.77
CA ASN A 225 -4.75 -22.41 -9.40
C ASN A 225 -4.92 -23.51 -8.35
N ASN A 226 -5.74 -23.27 -7.33
CA ASN A 226 -6.08 -24.23 -6.31
C ASN A 226 -7.32 -25.02 -6.70
N ARG A 227 -7.17 -25.91 -7.65
CA ARG A 227 -8.17 -26.91 -7.94
C ARG A 227 -8.37 -27.76 -6.67
N GLY A 228 -9.48 -27.52 -5.96
CA GLY A 228 -9.88 -28.35 -4.83
C GLY A 228 -9.97 -27.68 -3.47
N ARG A 229 -9.73 -26.37 -3.37
CA ARG A 229 -10.01 -25.62 -2.15
C ARG A 229 -11.04 -24.54 -2.41
N ALA A 230 -12.30 -24.95 -2.37
CA ALA A 230 -13.44 -24.02 -2.46
C ALA A 230 -13.64 -23.17 -1.18
N ASP A 231 -12.86 -23.42 -0.16
CA ASP A 231 -12.95 -22.83 1.16
C ASP A 231 -11.95 -21.65 1.40
N ILE A 232 -11.10 -21.34 0.44
CA ILE A 232 -10.18 -20.19 0.57
C ILE A 232 -10.92 -18.91 0.22
N THR A 233 -11.11 -18.08 1.20
CA THR A 233 -11.62 -16.73 1.04
C THR A 233 -10.45 -15.77 0.98
N ILE A 234 -10.34 -15.01 -0.12
CA ILE A 234 -9.27 -14.02 -0.32
C ILE A 234 -9.92 -12.67 -0.56
N HIS A 235 -9.37 -11.62 0.05
CA HIS A 235 -9.73 -10.25 -0.28
C HIS A 235 -9.44 -9.98 -1.77
N GLN A 236 -10.19 -9.07 -2.34
CA GLN A 236 -10.05 -8.69 -3.75
C GLN A 236 -9.70 -7.20 -3.84
N HIS A 237 -9.14 -6.79 -4.98
CA HIS A 237 -8.91 -5.41 -5.32
C HIS A 237 -9.72 -5.03 -6.56
N LEU A 238 -11.03 -4.96 -6.37
CA LEU A 238 -11.99 -4.62 -7.41
C LEU A 238 -12.10 -3.10 -7.61
N GLY A 239 -12.72 -2.68 -8.70
CA GLY A 239 -13.12 -1.30 -8.89
C GLY A 239 -14.13 -0.86 -7.82
N MET A 240 -14.04 0.40 -7.36
CA MET A 240 -14.96 0.96 -6.35
C MET A 240 -16.42 0.88 -6.80
N GLY A 241 -17.23 0.09 -6.10
CA GLY A 241 -18.64 -0.18 -6.36
C GLY A 241 -18.89 -1.54 -7.01
N GLU A 242 -17.87 -2.38 -7.16
CA GLU A 242 -18.00 -3.77 -7.63
C GLU A 242 -18.11 -4.78 -6.49
N GLY A 243 -17.88 -4.36 -5.23
CA GLY A 243 -17.98 -5.16 -4.01
C GLY A 243 -18.95 -4.55 -3.00
N GLU A 244 -18.59 -4.63 -1.72
CA GLU A 244 -19.46 -4.28 -0.59
C GLU A 244 -18.89 -3.18 0.32
N VAL A 245 -17.70 -2.64 0.00
CA VAL A 245 -17.05 -1.61 0.81
C VAL A 245 -17.89 -0.33 0.82
N ASP A 246 -18.17 0.20 2.01
CA ASP A 246 -18.87 1.48 2.18
C ASP A 246 -17.98 2.68 1.82
N PHE A 247 -17.78 2.91 0.51
CA PHE A 247 -17.03 4.07 0.03
C PHE A 247 -17.67 5.40 0.39
N HIS A 248 -19.00 5.46 0.56
CA HIS A 248 -19.64 6.68 1.02
C HIS A 248 -19.16 7.03 2.44
N GLY A 249 -19.14 6.03 3.32
CA GLY A 249 -18.62 6.17 4.68
C GLY A 249 -17.15 6.52 4.73
N ILE A 250 -16.33 5.91 3.84
CA ILE A 250 -14.92 6.25 3.74
C ILE A 250 -14.73 7.71 3.35
N PHE A 251 -15.33 8.15 2.25
CA PHE A 251 -15.16 9.53 1.76
C PHE A 251 -15.69 10.58 2.74
N GLU A 252 -16.84 10.32 3.36
CA GLU A 252 -17.41 11.23 4.37
C GLU A 252 -16.47 11.36 5.57
N THR A 253 -15.95 10.24 6.10
CA THR A 253 -15.00 10.25 7.21
C THR A 253 -13.69 10.94 6.86
N LEU A 254 -13.16 10.72 5.68
CA LEU A 254 -11.93 11.38 5.22
C LEU A 254 -12.11 12.91 5.09
N ARG A 255 -13.31 13.38 4.67
CA ARG A 255 -13.64 14.82 4.68
C ARG A 255 -13.74 15.37 6.10
N GLU A 256 -14.43 14.66 7.01
CA GLU A 256 -14.50 15.04 8.43
C GLU A 256 -13.13 15.17 9.09
N MET A 257 -12.18 14.31 8.68
CA MET A 257 -10.79 14.32 9.16
C MET A 257 -9.90 15.34 8.45
N ASP A 258 -10.43 16.08 7.48
CA ASP A 258 -9.67 16.97 6.58
C ASP A 258 -8.44 16.29 5.94
N PHE A 259 -8.59 15.01 5.59
CA PHE A 259 -7.48 14.18 5.10
C PHE A 259 -6.77 14.79 3.88
N ALA A 260 -7.51 15.43 2.99
CA ALA A 260 -6.97 16.01 1.77
C ALA A 260 -6.02 17.19 2.03
N ASN A 261 -6.31 18.01 3.06
CA ASN A 261 -5.58 19.27 3.35
C ASN A 261 -4.78 19.19 4.64
N ARG A 262 -5.05 18.20 5.48
CA ARG A 262 -4.36 18.04 6.76
C ARG A 262 -2.86 17.96 6.56
N GLN A 263 -2.14 18.87 7.20
CA GLN A 263 -0.68 18.78 7.26
C GLN A 263 -0.30 17.60 8.15
N LEU A 264 0.56 16.74 7.61
CA LEU A 264 1.15 15.68 8.40
C LEU A 264 1.97 16.30 9.52
N ARG A 265 1.48 16.14 10.75
CA ARG A 265 2.11 16.57 12.00
C ARG A 265 2.85 17.92 11.91
N PRO A 266 2.28 19.01 12.41
CA PRO A 266 2.88 20.36 12.32
C PRO A 266 4.30 20.45 12.88
N ASP A 267 4.65 19.55 13.80
CA ASP A 267 5.96 19.42 14.45
C ASP A 267 6.92 18.49 13.67
N ALA A 268 6.43 17.76 12.68
CA ALA A 268 7.31 16.94 11.85
C ALA A 268 8.08 17.81 10.87
N PRO A 269 9.41 17.64 10.72
CA PRO A 269 10.08 18.14 9.54
C PRO A 269 9.31 17.61 8.32
N LYS A 270 9.44 18.25 7.16
CA LYS A 270 8.78 17.79 5.90
C LYS A 270 9.29 16.41 5.51
N VAL A 271 8.82 15.42 6.24
CA VAL A 271 9.12 14.02 6.00
C VAL A 271 8.14 13.56 4.98
N GLY A 272 8.60 13.36 3.78
CA GLY A 272 7.85 12.68 2.74
C GLY A 272 6.57 13.34 2.25
N GLY A 273 6.32 14.62 2.55
CA GLY A 273 5.26 15.38 1.89
C GLY A 273 3.82 15.04 2.31
N ASP A 274 2.93 14.93 1.34
CA ASP A 274 1.49 14.92 1.51
C ASP A 274 0.90 13.56 1.89
N ASN A 275 -0.35 13.56 2.37
CA ASN A 275 -1.16 12.35 2.43
C ASN A 275 -1.35 11.76 1.03
N ILE A 276 -1.51 10.45 0.94
CA ILE A 276 -1.66 9.71 -0.32
C ILE A 276 -3.03 9.05 -0.37
N ALA A 277 -3.75 9.27 -1.47
CA ALA A 277 -4.93 8.52 -1.86
C ALA A 277 -4.54 7.69 -3.08
N CYS A 278 -4.44 6.37 -2.95
CA CYS A 278 -3.98 5.49 -4.01
C CYS A 278 -5.09 4.58 -4.50
N VAL A 279 -5.27 4.50 -5.81
CA VAL A 279 -6.15 3.51 -6.44
C VAL A 279 -5.36 2.23 -6.65
N SER A 280 -5.77 1.15 -5.99
CA SER A 280 -5.05 -0.13 -5.97
C SER A 280 -5.92 -1.25 -6.53
N TYR A 281 -6.22 -1.17 -7.84
CA TYR A 281 -7.02 -2.16 -8.56
C TYR A 281 -6.12 -3.16 -9.26
N PHE A 282 -6.29 -4.45 -8.97
CA PHE A 282 -5.61 -5.48 -9.71
C PHE A 282 -6.46 -6.75 -9.79
N GLY A 283 -6.61 -7.28 -10.93
CA GLY A 283 -7.41 -8.49 -11.16
C GLY A 283 -8.05 -8.52 -12.52
N PHE A 284 -8.37 -7.37 -13.10
CA PHE A 284 -9.02 -7.27 -14.40
C PHE A 284 -8.35 -6.21 -15.27
N PRO A 285 -7.16 -6.51 -15.85
CA PRO A 285 -6.39 -5.54 -16.64
C PRO A 285 -7.19 -4.91 -17.77
N GLU A 286 -8.11 -5.68 -18.37
CA GLU A 286 -8.97 -5.25 -19.48
C GLU A 286 -9.97 -4.15 -19.09
N LYS A 287 -10.23 -3.96 -17.81
CA LYS A 287 -11.14 -2.92 -17.31
C LYS A 287 -10.42 -1.60 -17.00
N MET A 288 -9.09 -1.61 -16.87
CA MET A 288 -8.33 -0.50 -16.31
C MET A 288 -8.44 0.78 -17.15
N ASP A 289 -8.51 0.68 -18.49
CA ASP A 289 -8.64 1.87 -19.34
C ASP A 289 -9.90 2.69 -19.06
N LYS A 290 -10.90 2.06 -18.48
CA LYS A 290 -12.12 2.73 -18.02
C LYS A 290 -12.07 3.05 -16.53
N GLN A 291 -11.76 2.05 -15.71
CA GLN A 291 -11.89 2.17 -14.26
C GLN A 291 -10.85 3.10 -13.62
N ALA A 292 -9.63 3.16 -14.15
CA ALA A 292 -8.59 4.01 -13.57
C ALA A 292 -8.90 5.52 -13.69
N PRO A 293 -9.28 6.05 -14.87
CA PRO A 293 -9.73 7.44 -14.97
C PRO A 293 -10.99 7.75 -14.15
N GLU A 294 -11.97 6.84 -14.14
CA GLU A 294 -13.20 7.01 -13.35
C GLU A 294 -12.91 7.10 -11.84
N ALA A 295 -11.98 6.29 -11.35
CA ALA A 295 -11.55 6.31 -9.96
C ALA A 295 -10.84 7.64 -9.61
N LEU A 296 -9.96 8.12 -10.48
CA LEU A 296 -9.29 9.41 -10.31
C LEU A 296 -10.31 10.55 -10.17
N GLU A 297 -11.26 10.62 -11.07
CA GLU A 297 -12.30 11.67 -11.06
C GLU A 297 -13.23 11.54 -9.84
N ARG A 298 -13.55 10.31 -9.42
CA ARG A 298 -14.31 10.09 -8.20
C ARG A 298 -13.58 10.62 -6.97
N ILE A 299 -12.29 10.29 -6.80
CA ILE A 299 -11.50 10.75 -5.65
C ILE A 299 -11.36 12.27 -5.66
N LYS A 300 -11.11 12.89 -6.83
CA LYS A 300 -11.06 14.36 -6.96
C LYS A 300 -12.36 14.99 -6.50
N ARG A 301 -13.48 14.54 -7.04
CA ARG A 301 -14.81 15.07 -6.69
C ARG A 301 -15.11 14.89 -5.20
N GLU A 302 -14.86 13.71 -4.63
CA GLU A 302 -15.20 13.39 -3.25
C GLU A 302 -14.30 14.07 -2.22
N LEU A 303 -13.02 14.21 -2.50
CA LEU A 303 -12.05 14.72 -1.51
C LEU A 303 -11.52 16.13 -1.81
N LEU A 304 -11.56 16.58 -3.07
CA LEU A 304 -11.04 17.91 -3.45
C LEU A 304 -12.15 18.87 -3.89
N GLY A 305 -13.38 18.40 -4.09
CA GLY A 305 -14.49 19.22 -4.56
C GLY A 305 -14.34 19.69 -6.02
N ALA A 306 -13.60 18.95 -6.82
CA ALA A 306 -13.26 19.31 -8.20
C ALA A 306 -14.15 18.60 -9.22
#